data_f74273eee615d58c73ac57e01493df9a
#
_entry.id   f74273eee615d58c73ac57e01493df9a
#
_cell.length_a   1.000
_cell.length_b   1.000
_cell.length_c   1.000
_cell.angle_alpha   90.00
_cell.angle_beta   90.00
_cell.angle_gamma   90.00
#
_symmetry.space_group_name_H-M   'P 1'
#
loop_
_entity.id
_entity.type
_entity.pdbx_description
1 polymer ?
#
loop_
_entity_poly.entity_id
_entity_poly.type
_entity_poly.pdbx_seq_one_letter_code
_entity_poly.pdbx_strand_id
1 'polypeptide(L)'
;MKQTRFSERKIQMSETLSRRVGRLVSGGFHALIDAAENLAPEAVMNESIREIERAVDEVRAELGKVLAQKHLAAKKMADESNRHEAIDANLQAAVDAGRDDLAEAGIAEQMDIEARLPILENTIADCAAQEKELEGFIAALQAKKREMQQQLQDWRAAQQSKGTGKTAGGNGSDLNRIXXXXXXXXXRNNRIAERLAALKAGK
;
A
#
# COMPACT_ATOMS: atom_id res chain seq x y z
N MET A 1 -26.17 -5.26 18.01
CA MET A 1 -25.97 -3.86 17.62
C MET A 1 -24.53 -3.32 17.79
N LYS A 2 -23.61 -4.02 18.47
CA LYS A 2 -22.21 -3.55 18.68
C LYS A 2 -21.25 -3.94 17.55
N GLN A 3 -21.55 -4.96 16.76
CA GLN A 3 -20.67 -5.45 15.68
C GLN A 3 -20.66 -4.57 14.42
N THR A 4 -21.78 -3.93 14.11
CA THR A 4 -21.92 -3.06 12.93
C THR A 4 -21.02 -1.81 13.02
N ARG A 5 -20.90 -1.19 14.21
CA ARG A 5 -20.08 0.02 14.41
C ARG A 5 -18.57 -0.23 14.26
N PHE A 6 -18.12 -1.44 14.56
CA PHE A 6 -16.69 -1.80 14.45
C PHE A 6 -16.28 -1.96 12.98
N SER A 7 -17.18 -2.54 12.18
CA SER A 7 -16.97 -2.72 10.75
C SER A 7 -16.95 -1.37 10.00
N GLU A 8 -17.87 -0.45 10.36
CA GLU A 8 -17.94 0.89 9.76
C GLU A 8 -16.70 1.73 10.04
N ARG A 9 -16.15 1.68 11.26
CA ARG A 9 -14.91 2.38 11.62
C ARG A 9 -13.70 1.86 10.83
N LYS A 10 -13.65 0.56 10.59
CA LYS A 10 -12.56 -0.08 9.84
C LYS A 10 -12.59 0.36 8.36
N ILE A 11 -13.79 0.42 7.79
CA ILE A 11 -14.00 0.88 6.40
C ILE A 11 -13.60 2.37 6.27
N GLN A 12 -13.99 3.20 7.23
CA GLN A 12 -13.66 4.63 7.23
C GLN A 12 -12.15 4.89 7.37
N MET A 13 -11.46 4.12 8.21
CA MET A 13 -10.00 4.27 8.39
C MET A 13 -9.22 3.87 7.14
N SER A 14 -9.64 2.81 6.47
CA SER A 14 -8.99 2.37 5.22
C SER A 14 -9.23 3.36 4.07
N GLU A 15 -10.43 3.96 4.00
CA GLU A 15 -10.74 5.00 3.00
C GLU A 15 -9.91 6.26 3.20
N THR A 16 -9.73 6.71 4.45
CA THR A 16 -8.90 7.89 4.76
C THR A 16 -7.41 7.62 4.48
N LEU A 17 -6.93 6.42 4.81
CA LEU A 17 -5.54 6.03 4.52
C LEU A 17 -5.31 5.93 3.02
N SER A 18 -6.22 5.30 2.29
CA SER A 18 -6.18 5.17 0.83
C SER A 18 -6.16 6.53 0.14
N ARG A 19 -7.01 7.47 0.56
CA ARG A 19 -7.07 8.83 0.02
C ARG A 19 -5.77 9.59 0.27
N ARG A 20 -5.22 9.46 1.47
CA ARG A 20 -3.95 10.12 1.84
C ARG A 20 -2.79 9.57 1.03
N VAL A 21 -2.71 8.24 0.88
CA VAL A 21 -1.70 7.58 0.03
C VAL A 21 -1.84 8.07 -1.42
N GLY A 22 -3.06 8.10 -1.95
CA GLY A 22 -3.34 8.59 -3.31
C GLY A 22 -2.86 10.02 -3.52
N ARG A 23 -3.15 10.91 -2.56
CA ARG A 23 -2.73 12.32 -2.61
C ARG A 23 -1.20 12.44 -2.57
N LEU A 24 -0.52 11.68 -1.71
CA LEU A 24 0.94 11.70 -1.58
C LEU A 24 1.64 11.17 -2.85
N VAL A 25 1.08 10.13 -3.45
CA VAL A 25 1.64 9.50 -4.66
C VAL A 25 1.42 10.39 -5.90
N SER A 26 0.25 11.05 -6.00
CA SER A 26 -0.11 11.91 -7.14
C SER A 26 0.52 13.30 -7.05
N GLY A 27 0.96 13.75 -5.87
CA GLY A 27 1.57 15.08 -5.66
C GLY A 27 2.82 15.27 -6.50
N GLY A 28 2.92 16.44 -7.17
CA GLY A 28 4.04 16.77 -8.04
C GLY A 28 5.06 17.69 -7.36
N PHE A 29 6.31 17.55 -7.72
CA PHE A 29 7.43 18.37 -7.26
C PHE A 29 7.21 19.87 -7.56
N HIS A 30 6.77 20.20 -8.78
CA HIS A 30 6.54 21.59 -9.20
C HIS A 30 5.41 22.23 -8.40
N ALA A 31 4.34 21.49 -8.11
CA ALA A 31 3.22 21.98 -7.30
C ALA A 31 3.67 22.31 -5.87
N LEU A 32 4.61 21.55 -5.31
CA LEU A 32 5.17 21.81 -3.99
C LEU A 32 6.04 23.08 -3.97
N ILE A 33 6.84 23.29 -5.02
CA ILE A 33 7.70 24.48 -5.16
C ILE A 33 6.83 25.71 -5.39
N ASP A 34 5.80 25.63 -6.23
CA ASP A 34 4.88 26.74 -6.52
C ASP A 34 4.08 27.14 -5.27
N ALA A 35 3.70 26.17 -4.45
CA ALA A 35 2.98 26.43 -3.19
C ALA A 35 3.90 27.05 -2.11
N ALA A 36 5.22 26.95 -2.29
CA ALA A 36 6.24 27.39 -1.32
C ALA A 36 6.78 28.81 -1.61
N GLU A 37 5.93 29.71 -2.11
CA GLU A 37 6.35 31.08 -2.54
C GLU A 37 7.16 31.85 -1.49
N ASN A 38 7.02 31.51 -0.21
CA ASN A 38 7.69 32.20 0.91
C ASN A 38 8.50 31.25 1.82
N LEU A 39 8.67 29.99 1.43
CA LEU A 39 9.42 29.00 2.21
C LEU A 39 10.56 28.45 1.39
N ALA A 40 11.63 28.02 2.06
CA ALA A 40 12.76 27.38 1.39
C ALA A 40 12.28 26.10 0.68
N PRO A 41 12.37 25.99 -0.65
CA PRO A 41 11.87 24.81 -1.39
C PRO A 41 12.44 23.50 -0.86
N GLU A 42 13.70 23.50 -0.46
CA GLU A 42 14.37 22.33 0.13
C GLU A 42 13.68 21.86 1.41
N ALA A 43 13.27 22.79 2.29
CA ALA A 43 12.60 22.46 3.55
C ALA A 43 11.22 21.83 3.28
N VAL A 44 10.48 22.37 2.30
CA VAL A 44 9.17 21.84 1.90
C VAL A 44 9.30 20.42 1.34
N MET A 45 10.30 20.19 0.51
CA MET A 45 10.56 18.87 -0.09
C MET A 45 10.97 17.84 0.97
N ASN A 46 11.83 18.21 1.90
CA ASN A 46 12.26 17.35 3.00
C ASN A 46 11.05 16.96 3.88
N GLU A 47 10.16 17.93 4.16
CA GLU A 47 8.95 17.67 4.94
C GLU A 47 8.00 16.73 4.19
N SER A 48 7.86 16.88 2.87
CA SER A 48 7.06 15.97 2.04
C SER A 48 7.61 14.54 2.07
N ILE A 49 8.94 14.39 2.02
CA ILE A 49 9.60 13.07 2.13
C ILE A 49 9.31 12.46 3.51
N ARG A 50 9.38 13.26 4.59
CA ARG A 50 9.05 12.80 5.95
C ARG A 50 7.59 12.37 6.05
N GLU A 51 6.69 13.10 5.41
CA GLU A 51 5.26 12.75 5.39
C GLU A 51 5.03 11.39 4.70
N ILE A 52 5.75 11.13 3.59
CA ILE A 52 5.71 9.83 2.90
C ILE A 52 6.23 8.74 3.84
N GLU A 53 7.34 8.98 4.53
CA GLU A 53 7.92 8.01 5.50
C GLU A 53 6.93 7.67 6.62
N ARG A 54 6.24 8.69 7.17
CA ARG A 54 5.21 8.49 8.20
C ARG A 54 4.03 7.67 7.64
N ALA A 55 3.62 7.94 6.40
CA ALA A 55 2.55 7.18 5.73
C ALA A 55 2.96 5.71 5.55
N VAL A 56 4.21 5.43 5.16
CA VAL A 56 4.74 4.06 5.04
C VAL A 56 4.63 3.34 6.38
N ASP A 57 5.03 3.99 7.47
CA ASP A 57 4.98 3.40 8.82
C ASP A 57 3.53 3.09 9.23
N GLU A 58 2.58 3.97 8.92
CA GLU A 58 1.16 3.74 9.20
C GLU A 58 0.60 2.57 8.38
N VAL A 59 0.95 2.48 7.10
CA VAL A 59 0.52 1.37 6.24
C VAL A 59 1.11 0.06 6.75
N ARG A 60 2.38 0.05 7.15
CA ARG A 60 3.03 -1.14 7.73
C ARG A 60 2.35 -1.59 9.02
N ALA A 61 1.96 -0.65 9.88
CA ALA A 61 1.23 -0.97 11.12
C ALA A 61 -0.14 -1.61 10.80
N GLU A 62 -0.85 -1.07 9.82
CA GLU A 62 -2.14 -1.62 9.39
C GLU A 62 -1.96 -3.01 8.75
N LEU A 63 -0.91 -3.19 7.95
CA LEU A 63 -0.56 -4.49 7.35
C LEU A 63 -0.28 -5.52 8.47
N GLY A 64 0.43 -5.14 9.53
CA GLY A 64 0.68 -6.01 10.67
C GLY A 64 -0.60 -6.50 11.32
N LYS A 65 -1.59 -5.62 11.49
CA LYS A 65 -2.91 -5.97 12.04
C LYS A 65 -3.65 -6.97 11.14
N VAL A 66 -3.62 -6.74 9.82
CA VAL A 66 -4.29 -7.61 8.83
C VAL A 66 -3.63 -9.00 8.83
N LEU A 67 -2.30 -9.06 8.87
CA LEU A 67 -1.55 -10.33 8.90
C LEU A 67 -1.86 -11.12 10.18
N ALA A 68 -1.93 -10.44 11.34
CA ALA A 68 -2.28 -11.08 12.62
C ALA A 68 -3.71 -11.65 12.56
N GLN A 69 -4.66 -10.88 12.02
CA GLN A 69 -6.06 -11.33 11.88
C GLN A 69 -6.16 -12.54 10.95
N LYS A 70 -5.44 -12.51 9.82
CA LYS A 70 -5.38 -13.62 8.85
C LYS A 70 -4.83 -14.88 9.50
N HIS A 71 -3.74 -14.75 10.26
CA HIS A 71 -3.10 -15.86 10.98
C HIS A 71 -4.05 -16.49 12.00
N LEU A 72 -4.73 -15.66 12.80
CA LEU A 72 -5.68 -16.14 13.82
C LEU A 72 -6.86 -16.88 13.19
N ALA A 73 -7.39 -16.36 12.07
CA ALA A 73 -8.50 -17.00 11.34
C ALA A 73 -8.06 -18.35 10.76
N ALA A 74 -6.84 -18.40 10.18
CA ALA A 74 -6.29 -19.65 9.61
C ALA A 74 -6.05 -20.70 10.69
N LYS A 75 -5.52 -20.28 11.84
CA LYS A 75 -5.31 -21.18 12.99
C LYS A 75 -6.64 -21.73 13.50
N LYS A 76 -7.64 -20.87 13.68
CA LYS A 76 -8.99 -21.29 14.13
C LYS A 76 -9.61 -22.25 13.14
N MET A 77 -9.46 -22.00 11.83
CA MET A 77 -9.98 -22.88 10.78
C MET A 77 -9.33 -24.28 10.86
N ALA A 78 -8.00 -24.33 11.09
CA ALA A 78 -7.28 -25.61 11.27
C ALA A 78 -7.76 -26.33 12.52
N ASP A 79 -7.94 -25.64 13.65
CA ASP A 79 -8.42 -26.22 14.91
C ASP A 79 -9.84 -26.78 14.75
N GLU A 80 -10.74 -26.03 14.08
CA GLU A 80 -12.12 -26.46 13.81
C GLU A 80 -12.14 -27.71 12.89
N SER A 81 -11.30 -27.74 11.85
CA SER A 81 -11.18 -28.87 10.93
C SER A 81 -10.67 -30.11 11.66
N ASN A 82 -9.67 -29.97 12.51
CA ASN A 82 -9.12 -31.06 13.33
C ASN A 82 -10.17 -31.60 14.31
N ARG A 83 -10.95 -30.70 14.91
CA ARG A 83 -12.05 -31.07 15.82
C ARG A 83 -13.13 -31.86 15.08
N HIS A 84 -13.50 -31.42 13.85
CA HIS A 84 -14.47 -32.10 12.98
C HIS A 84 -14.01 -33.53 12.68
N GLU A 85 -12.73 -33.71 12.31
CA GLU A 85 -12.12 -35.02 12.04
C GLU A 85 -12.15 -35.94 13.27
N ALA A 86 -11.83 -35.37 14.46
CA ALA A 86 -11.83 -36.14 15.71
C ALA A 86 -13.24 -36.63 16.09
N ILE A 87 -14.25 -35.77 15.86
CA ILE A 87 -15.65 -36.15 16.06
C ILE A 87 -16.02 -37.28 15.09
N ASP A 88 -15.67 -37.16 13.82
CA ASP A 88 -15.96 -38.13 12.77
C ASP A 88 -15.39 -39.51 13.14
N ALA A 89 -14.18 -39.57 13.65
CA ALA A 89 -13.51 -40.79 14.09
C ALA A 89 -14.26 -41.48 15.25
N ASN A 90 -14.91 -40.69 16.12
CA ASN A 90 -15.62 -41.20 17.30
C ASN A 90 -17.10 -41.53 17.03
N LEU A 91 -17.69 -40.99 15.97
CA LEU A 91 -19.12 -41.23 15.65
C LEU A 91 -19.42 -42.71 15.44
N GLN A 92 -18.59 -43.40 14.65
CA GLN A 92 -18.76 -44.80 14.36
C GLN A 92 -18.72 -45.65 15.65
N ALA A 93 -17.76 -45.33 16.53
CA ALA A 93 -17.62 -46.02 17.83
C ALA A 93 -18.87 -45.82 18.71
N ALA A 94 -19.45 -44.62 18.72
CA ALA A 94 -20.67 -44.32 19.47
C ALA A 94 -21.88 -45.12 18.95
N VAL A 95 -22.03 -45.19 17.61
CA VAL A 95 -23.10 -45.94 16.96
C VAL A 95 -22.95 -47.44 17.26
N ASP A 96 -21.74 -47.99 17.14
CA ASP A 96 -21.45 -49.40 17.39
C ASP A 96 -21.69 -49.76 18.86
N ALA A 97 -21.54 -48.82 19.80
CA ALA A 97 -21.83 -49.00 21.23
C ALA A 97 -23.30 -48.75 21.58
N GLY A 98 -24.15 -48.44 20.58
CA GLY A 98 -25.58 -48.15 20.81
C GLY A 98 -25.82 -46.83 21.54
N ARG A 99 -24.83 -45.91 21.49
CA ARG A 99 -24.92 -44.61 22.17
C ARG A 99 -25.36 -43.54 21.17
N ASP A 100 -26.60 -43.63 20.69
CA ASP A 100 -27.18 -42.69 19.75
C ASP A 100 -27.21 -41.27 20.29
N ASP A 101 -27.33 -41.10 21.60
CA ASP A 101 -27.27 -39.80 22.29
C ASP A 101 -25.92 -39.09 22.05
N LEU A 102 -24.81 -39.84 22.14
CA LEU A 102 -23.47 -39.33 21.88
C LEU A 102 -23.26 -39.07 20.39
N ALA A 103 -23.75 -39.92 19.54
CA ALA A 103 -23.67 -39.74 18.06
C ALA A 103 -24.40 -38.46 17.64
N GLU A 104 -25.64 -38.25 18.14
CA GLU A 104 -26.43 -37.04 17.84
C GLU A 104 -25.71 -35.75 18.30
N ALA A 105 -25.14 -35.79 19.52
CA ALA A 105 -24.37 -34.64 20.04
C ALA A 105 -23.14 -34.32 19.19
N GLY A 106 -22.44 -35.36 18.73
CA GLY A 106 -21.27 -35.21 17.83
C GLY A 106 -21.68 -34.63 16.49
N ILE A 107 -22.76 -35.13 15.89
CA ILE A 107 -23.28 -34.60 14.60
C ILE A 107 -23.67 -33.11 14.77
N ALA A 108 -24.34 -32.77 15.87
CA ALA A 108 -24.74 -31.38 16.13
C ALA A 108 -23.51 -30.45 16.20
N GLU A 109 -22.44 -30.91 16.86
CA GLU A 109 -21.17 -30.17 16.94
C GLU A 109 -20.51 -30.02 15.55
N GLN A 110 -20.51 -31.10 14.76
CA GLN A 110 -20.00 -31.06 13.38
C GLN A 110 -20.77 -30.05 12.52
N MET A 111 -22.09 -30.01 12.65
CA MET A 111 -22.94 -29.04 11.92
C MET A 111 -22.58 -27.59 12.30
N ASP A 112 -22.33 -27.35 13.59
CA ASP A 112 -21.92 -26.03 14.08
C ASP A 112 -20.55 -25.63 13.48
N ILE A 113 -19.60 -26.57 13.46
CA ILE A 113 -18.26 -26.36 12.85
C ILE A 113 -18.40 -26.03 11.36
N GLU A 114 -19.21 -26.84 10.64
CA GLU A 114 -19.46 -26.67 9.20
C GLU A 114 -20.09 -25.31 8.89
N ALA A 115 -20.88 -24.75 9.80
CA ALA A 115 -21.45 -23.40 9.66
C ALA A 115 -20.40 -22.30 9.87
N ARG A 116 -19.38 -22.54 10.73
CA ARG A 116 -18.32 -21.57 11.03
C ARG A 116 -17.22 -21.53 9.98
N LEU A 117 -16.90 -22.66 9.33
CA LEU A 117 -15.78 -22.75 8.38
C LEU A 117 -15.88 -21.75 7.22
N PRO A 118 -17.03 -21.57 6.54
CA PRO A 118 -17.14 -20.58 5.46
C PRO A 118 -16.89 -19.15 5.94
N ILE A 119 -17.28 -18.81 7.17
CA ILE A 119 -17.05 -17.48 7.76
C ILE A 119 -15.55 -17.23 7.92
N LEU A 120 -14.80 -18.23 8.40
CA LEU A 120 -13.35 -18.17 8.54
C LEU A 120 -12.65 -18.08 7.18
N GLU A 121 -13.11 -18.84 6.19
CA GLU A 121 -12.61 -18.77 4.81
C GLU A 121 -12.77 -17.37 4.23
N ASN A 122 -13.93 -16.74 4.42
CA ASN A 122 -14.22 -15.39 3.96
C ASN A 122 -13.31 -14.37 4.67
N THR A 123 -13.08 -14.53 5.98
CA THR A 123 -12.18 -13.66 6.74
C THR A 123 -10.75 -13.74 6.18
N ILE A 124 -10.26 -14.95 5.91
CA ILE A 124 -8.92 -15.18 5.34
C ILE A 124 -8.82 -14.52 3.96
N ALA A 125 -9.83 -14.70 3.11
CA ALA A 125 -9.87 -14.13 1.76
C ALA A 125 -9.88 -12.59 1.80
N ASP A 126 -10.68 -12.00 2.69
CA ASP A 126 -10.76 -10.54 2.87
C ASP A 126 -9.41 -9.98 3.36
N CYS A 127 -8.77 -10.67 4.31
CA CYS A 127 -7.45 -10.28 4.82
C CYS A 127 -6.39 -10.38 3.72
N ALA A 128 -6.44 -11.42 2.88
CA ALA A 128 -5.50 -11.58 1.75
C ALA A 128 -5.64 -10.43 0.74
N ALA A 129 -6.87 -10.00 0.46
CA ALA A 129 -7.14 -8.86 -0.44
C ALA A 129 -6.61 -7.55 0.16
N GLN A 130 -6.83 -7.32 1.46
CA GLN A 130 -6.32 -6.14 2.18
C GLN A 130 -4.80 -6.13 2.24
N GLU A 131 -4.17 -7.27 2.48
CA GLU A 131 -2.71 -7.46 2.47
C GLU A 131 -2.11 -6.99 1.14
N LYS A 132 -2.68 -7.45 0.03
CA LYS A 132 -2.25 -7.10 -1.32
C LYS A 132 -2.37 -5.59 -1.57
N GLU A 133 -3.49 -4.98 -1.16
CA GLU A 133 -3.73 -3.53 -1.29
C GLU A 133 -2.69 -2.73 -0.50
N LEU A 134 -2.47 -3.09 0.76
CA LEU A 134 -1.52 -2.40 1.66
C LEU A 134 -0.08 -2.53 1.17
N GLU A 135 0.32 -3.70 0.66
CA GLU A 135 1.64 -3.92 0.04
C GLU A 135 1.80 -3.02 -1.20
N GLY A 136 0.74 -2.85 -1.99
CA GLY A 136 0.71 -1.94 -3.13
C GLY A 136 0.91 -0.49 -2.71
N PHE A 137 0.29 -0.07 -1.61
CA PHE A 137 0.47 1.29 -1.05
C PHE A 137 1.92 1.51 -0.63
N ILE A 138 2.54 0.55 0.06
CA ILE A 138 3.94 0.63 0.49
C ILE A 138 4.85 0.78 -0.75
N ALA A 139 4.65 -0.04 -1.77
CA ALA A 139 5.45 0.00 -3.00
C ALA A 139 5.32 1.36 -3.70
N ALA A 140 4.10 1.90 -3.82
CA ALA A 140 3.84 3.20 -4.44
C ALA A 140 4.47 4.36 -3.65
N LEU A 141 4.34 4.34 -2.32
CA LEU A 141 4.93 5.36 -1.44
C LEU A 141 6.46 5.31 -1.49
N GLN A 142 7.07 4.13 -1.48
CA GLN A 142 8.53 3.97 -1.57
C GLN A 142 9.05 4.48 -2.92
N ALA A 143 8.33 4.19 -4.01
CA ALA A 143 8.66 4.69 -5.35
C ALA A 143 8.61 6.22 -5.40
N LYS A 144 7.56 6.81 -4.80
CA LYS A 144 7.40 8.28 -4.72
C LYS A 144 8.50 8.92 -3.87
N LYS A 145 8.88 8.28 -2.76
CA LYS A 145 9.99 8.75 -1.92
C LYS A 145 11.29 8.82 -2.72
N ARG A 146 11.62 7.76 -3.45
CA ARG A 146 12.83 7.71 -4.29
C ARG A 146 12.81 8.80 -5.35
N GLU A 147 11.67 9.00 -6.02
CA GLU A 147 11.47 10.05 -7.01
C GLU A 147 11.75 11.42 -6.41
N MET A 148 11.15 11.72 -5.26
CA MET A 148 11.31 13.03 -4.60
C MET A 148 12.74 13.24 -4.11
N GLN A 149 13.40 12.21 -3.60
CA GLN A 149 14.81 12.29 -3.19
C GLN A 149 15.71 12.61 -4.39
N GLN A 150 15.46 11.99 -5.54
CA GLN A 150 16.21 12.28 -6.77
C GLN A 150 15.98 13.71 -7.24
N GLN A 151 14.74 14.17 -7.25
CA GLN A 151 14.38 15.55 -7.63
C GLN A 151 15.04 16.57 -6.70
N LEU A 152 15.13 16.28 -5.40
CA LEU A 152 15.79 17.13 -4.42
C LEU A 152 17.30 17.22 -4.71
N GLN A 153 17.94 16.10 -5.02
CA GLN A 153 19.36 16.06 -5.40
C GLN A 153 19.62 16.87 -6.68
N ASP A 154 18.77 16.72 -7.69
CA ASP A 154 18.85 17.44 -8.95
C ASP A 154 18.70 18.96 -8.73
N TRP A 155 17.76 19.35 -7.86
CA TRP A 155 17.53 20.74 -7.49
C TRP A 155 18.77 21.34 -6.77
N ARG A 156 19.35 20.58 -5.83
CA ARG A 156 20.59 21.00 -5.12
C ARG A 156 21.75 21.19 -6.09
N ALA A 157 21.95 20.27 -7.01
CA ALA A 157 23.00 20.35 -8.02
C ALA A 157 22.82 21.59 -8.92
N ALA A 158 21.58 21.89 -9.32
CA ALA A 158 21.25 23.07 -10.12
C ALA A 158 21.54 24.38 -9.37
N GLN A 159 21.29 24.43 -8.04
CA GLN A 159 21.56 25.59 -7.21
C GLN A 159 23.07 25.82 -7.05
N GLN A 160 23.84 24.74 -6.88
CA GLN A 160 25.32 24.82 -6.78
C GLN A 160 25.96 25.37 -8.08
N SER A 161 25.45 24.94 -9.25
CA SER A 161 25.93 25.40 -10.54
C SER A 161 25.61 26.88 -10.78
N LYS A 162 24.50 27.39 -10.25
CA LYS A 162 24.14 28.82 -10.29
C LYS A 162 25.02 29.66 -9.36
N GLY A 163 25.43 29.07 -8.22
CA GLY A 163 26.31 29.74 -7.24
C GLY A 163 27.73 29.93 -7.73
N THR A 164 28.27 28.95 -8.46
CA THR A 164 29.64 29.02 -9.02
C THR A 164 29.73 29.93 -10.26
N GLY A 165 28.60 30.19 -10.92
CA GLY A 165 28.54 31.06 -12.10
C GLY A 165 28.63 32.58 -11.78
N LYS A 166 28.54 32.97 -10.51
CA LYS A 166 28.49 34.39 -10.11
C LYS A 166 29.86 35.00 -9.89
N THR A 167 30.96 34.23 -9.99
CA THR A 167 32.32 34.69 -9.77
C THR A 167 33.19 34.76 -11.05
N ALA A 168 32.63 34.42 -12.21
CA ALA A 168 33.31 34.59 -13.50
C ALA A 168 32.43 35.42 -14.42
N GLY A 169 32.78 36.72 -14.53
CA GLY A 169 32.14 37.62 -15.47
C GLY A 169 32.36 37.16 -16.91
N GLY A 170 31.29 37.05 -17.68
CA GLY A 170 31.42 36.83 -19.11
C GLY A 170 30.24 36.09 -19.77
N ASN A 171 29.60 36.83 -20.64
CA ASN A 171 28.82 36.47 -21.83
C ASN A 171 27.47 35.73 -21.65
N GLY A 172 26.42 36.45 -22.07
CA GLY A 172 25.04 36.01 -22.16
C GLY A 172 24.75 34.89 -23.20
N SER A 173 25.79 34.26 -23.75
CA SER A 173 25.65 33.18 -24.73
C SER A 173 25.45 31.78 -24.05
N ASP A 174 25.90 31.64 -22.82
CA ASP A 174 25.84 30.34 -22.11
C ASP A 174 24.44 30.04 -21.53
N LEU A 175 23.68 31.09 -21.20
CA LEU A 175 22.28 30.90 -20.72
C LEU A 175 21.37 30.38 -21.82
N ASN A 176 21.59 30.82 -23.06
CA ASN A 176 20.83 30.27 -24.23
C ASN A 176 21.21 28.82 -24.54
N ARG A 177 22.41 28.41 -24.23
CA ARG A 177 22.89 27.04 -24.43
C ARG A 177 22.30 26.06 -23.41
N ILE A 178 22.17 26.52 -22.23
CA ILE A 178 21.57 25.74 -21.15
C ILE A 178 20.05 25.56 -21.32
N UNK A 179 19.51 26.40 -21.75
CA UNK A 179 18.14 26.43 -22.08
C UNK A 179 17.84 25.57 -23.24
N UNK A 180 18.65 25.50 -23.96
CA UNK A 180 18.51 24.61 -25.06
C UNK A 180 18.75 23.20 -24.65
N UNK A 181 19.50 23.04 -23.88
CA UNK A 181 19.74 21.77 -23.36
C UNK A 181 18.60 21.22 -22.52
N UNK A 182 18.06 22.05 -22.02
CA UNK A 182 16.90 21.72 -21.20
C UNK A 182 15.68 21.46 -22.05
N UNK A 183 15.65 22.06 -22.92
CA UNK A 183 14.59 21.90 -23.85
C UNK A 183 14.77 20.66 -24.68
N UNK A 184 15.79 20.41 -24.93
CA UNK A 184 16.11 19.20 -25.59
C UNK A 184 15.85 17.96 -24.74
N UNK A 185 16.05 18.12 -23.70
CA UNK A 185 15.76 17.07 -22.79
C UNK A 185 14.28 16.87 -22.56
N UNK A 186 13.75 17.79 -22.63
CA UNK A 186 12.33 17.75 -22.45
C UNK A 186 11.62 17.22 -23.67
N UNK A 187 12.13 17.49 -24.59
CA UNK A 187 11.67 17.02 -25.82
C UNK A 187 11.98 15.58 -26.03
N ARG A 188 12.99 15.06 -25.64
CA ARG A 188 13.37 13.61 -25.73
C ARG A 188 12.47 12.74 -24.83
N ASN A 189 12.25 13.18 -23.60
CA ASN A 189 11.39 12.44 -22.66
C ASN A 189 9.94 12.35 -23.11
N ASN A 190 9.43 13.41 -23.72
CA ASN A 190 8.06 13.38 -24.29
C ASN A 190 7.96 12.37 -25.46
N ARG A 191 8.97 12.34 -26.32
CA ARG A 191 9.01 11.36 -27.42
C ARG A 191 9.11 9.91 -26.92
N ILE A 192 9.85 9.69 -25.82
CA ILE A 192 9.96 8.37 -25.18
C ILE A 192 8.59 7.98 -24.62
N ALA A 193 7.91 8.91 -23.91
CA ALA A 193 6.57 8.66 -23.36
C ALA A 193 5.53 8.38 -24.45
N GLU A 194 5.57 9.15 -25.54
CA GLU A 194 4.68 8.94 -26.72
C GLU A 194 4.91 7.57 -27.37
N ARG A 195 6.16 7.18 -27.55
CA ARG A 195 6.51 5.87 -28.14
C ARG A 195 6.09 4.73 -27.20
N LEU A 196 6.27 4.91 -25.89
CA LEU A 196 5.83 3.93 -24.91
C LEU A 196 4.30 3.77 -24.92
N ALA A 197 3.58 4.91 -24.99
CA ALA A 197 2.12 4.91 -25.08
C ALA A 197 1.63 4.22 -26.36
N ALA A 198 2.29 4.49 -27.49
CA ALA A 198 1.97 3.86 -28.80
C ALA A 198 2.20 2.34 -28.75
N LEU A 199 3.29 1.90 -28.11
CA LEU A 199 3.59 0.46 -27.93
C LEU A 199 2.55 -0.23 -27.05
N LYS A 200 2.05 0.47 -26.01
CA LYS A 200 1.01 -0.06 -25.14
C LYS A 200 -0.36 -0.11 -25.81
N ALA A 201 -0.65 0.83 -26.72
CA ALA A 201 -1.91 0.88 -27.46
C ALA A 201 -1.98 -0.11 -28.63
N GLY A 202 -0.83 -0.60 -29.09
CA GLY A 202 -0.72 -1.53 -30.22
C GLY A 202 -0.76 -3.02 -29.85
N LYS A 203 -1.14 -3.36 -28.59
CA LYS A 203 -1.29 -4.76 -28.12
C LYS A 203 -2.76 -5.12 -27.93
#